data_0929e1b2a844c4409139568a5cdd2225
#
_entry.id   0929e1b2a844c4409139568a5cdd2225
#
_cell.length_a   1.000
_cell.length_b   1.000
_cell.length_c   1.000
_cell.angle_alpha   90.00
_cell.angle_beta   90.00
_cell.angle_gamma   90.00
#
_symmetry.space_group_name_H-M   'P 1'
#
loop_
_entity.id
_entity.type
_entity.pdbx_description
1 polymer ?
#
loop_
_entity_poly.entity_id
_entity_poly.type
_entity_poly.pdbx_seq_one_letter_code
_entity_poly.pdbx_strand_id
1 'polypeptide(L)'
;MGGYASRTKPSEGTDLDLRAKALALQDENGARVVFVTLDLLVVTPEMSRAVLEGVKTRYGLTPANVLLNCSHTHCGPELRLYRESLHNIPKPLAVKMGDYVKWLNKRLIDLIGESLKNLRPASLFASSDKASFAINRRENRGEELVKRAEEGMLKGPVDHQVPVLRVVNAKDKTMAILFGYACHNTIMSFFKTSGDYAGYAQKFIEEKHQGALAMFVMGAGGDQNPYPRRKQEHLALHGRALAEAVGRALKGKQTPVSSRLRAARQDANLKFQPAPDRASLEKQLTENNKYRRWKARLLLGRINAGIQPASSYDLPVQAVRIGDEILLLAVGGEVVVDYALRFKKEFGNQKGSKPMLWFAGYSNDVSFYLPSLRVLKEGGYEGGGHMMYTQFTGPFQEDVEERTFAAIRKVVRQVSIMPEDK
;
A
#
# COMPACT_ATOMS: atom_id res chain seq x y z
N MET A 1 0.43 8.48 17.37
CA MET A 1 1.18 7.91 16.23
C MET A 1 0.75 6.48 15.98
N GLY A 2 0.61 6.10 14.70
CA GLY A 2 0.30 4.73 14.27
C GLY A 2 1.54 3.85 14.10
N GLY A 3 1.34 2.58 13.69
CA GLY A 3 2.38 1.64 13.24
C GLY A 3 2.77 0.58 14.26
N TYR A 4 2.97 0.93 15.51
CA TYR A 4 3.36 -0.04 16.54
C TYR A 4 2.34 -0.08 17.68
N ALA A 5 1.88 -1.30 18.04
CA ALA A 5 0.95 -1.50 19.15
C ALA A 5 1.53 -1.11 20.52
N SER A 6 2.87 -1.05 20.62
CA SER A 6 3.59 -0.62 21.84
C SER A 6 3.65 0.89 22.04
N ARG A 7 3.16 1.70 21.10
CA ARG A 7 3.19 3.16 21.24
C ARG A 7 2.23 3.64 22.31
N THR A 8 2.74 4.54 23.18
CA THR A 8 2.05 5.01 24.38
C THR A 8 1.86 6.52 24.45
N LYS A 9 2.43 7.27 23.49
CA LYS A 9 2.40 8.73 23.49
C LYS A 9 2.29 9.33 22.08
N PRO A 10 1.93 10.62 21.94
CA PRO A 10 1.95 11.37 20.70
C PRO A 10 3.34 11.50 20.08
N SER A 11 3.43 12.11 18.89
CA SER A 11 4.70 12.50 18.29
C SER A 11 5.40 13.59 19.12
N GLU A 12 6.71 13.54 19.19
CA GLU A 12 7.59 14.48 19.88
C GLU A 12 8.31 15.44 18.90
N GLY A 13 7.93 15.39 17.63
CA GLY A 13 8.51 16.23 16.59
C GLY A 13 8.51 15.56 15.23
N THR A 14 9.22 16.16 14.29
CA THR A 14 9.32 15.75 12.90
C THR A 14 10.78 15.48 12.53
N ASP A 15 11.03 14.32 11.93
CA ASP A 15 12.30 13.98 11.29
C ASP A 15 12.24 14.37 9.80
N LEU A 16 11.14 13.98 9.11
CA LEU A 16 10.86 14.32 7.74
C LEU A 16 9.36 14.55 7.57
N ASP A 17 8.99 15.65 6.89
CA ASP A 17 7.58 15.98 6.62
C ASP A 17 6.87 14.84 5.87
N LEU A 18 5.65 14.54 6.31
CA LEU A 18 4.76 13.62 5.61
C LEU A 18 4.12 14.32 4.43
N ARG A 19 4.08 13.65 3.28
CA ARG A 19 3.58 14.20 2.02
C ARG A 19 2.38 13.41 1.50
N ALA A 20 1.46 14.15 0.87
CA ALA A 20 0.46 13.61 -0.03
C ALA A 20 0.72 14.22 -1.42
N LYS A 21 0.84 13.38 -2.44
CA LYS A 21 1.17 13.80 -3.80
C LYS A 21 0.17 13.19 -4.78
N ALA A 22 -0.23 13.93 -5.81
CA ALA A 22 -1.16 13.47 -6.84
C ALA A 22 -0.59 13.68 -8.24
N LEU A 23 -0.71 12.66 -9.09
CA LEU A 23 -0.38 12.68 -10.52
C LEU A 23 -1.63 12.30 -11.31
N ALA A 24 -2.21 13.26 -12.01
CA ALA A 24 -3.28 13.00 -12.96
C ALA A 24 -2.71 12.74 -14.35
N LEU A 25 -3.19 11.68 -14.99
CA LEU A 25 -2.95 11.39 -16.40
C LEU A 25 -4.29 11.46 -17.14
N GLN A 26 -4.26 12.00 -18.35
CA GLN A 26 -5.40 12.00 -19.26
C GLN A 26 -4.91 11.64 -20.66
N ASP A 27 -5.57 10.73 -21.34
CA ASP A 27 -5.28 10.39 -22.72
C ASP A 27 -6.04 11.31 -23.70
N GLU A 28 -5.77 11.14 -24.98
CA GLU A 28 -6.38 11.89 -26.07
C GLU A 28 -7.91 11.71 -26.18
N ASN A 29 -8.43 10.59 -25.69
CA ASN A 29 -9.87 10.28 -25.65
C ASN A 29 -10.55 10.79 -24.39
N GLY A 30 -9.81 11.47 -23.49
CA GLY A 30 -10.33 12.02 -22.25
C GLY A 30 -10.43 11.01 -21.09
N ALA A 31 -9.95 9.77 -21.27
CA ALA A 31 -9.85 8.83 -20.15
C ALA A 31 -8.84 9.32 -19.12
N ARG A 32 -9.17 9.22 -17.84
CA ARG A 32 -8.39 9.78 -16.73
C ARG A 32 -8.03 8.74 -15.71
N VAL A 33 -6.81 8.85 -15.16
CA VAL A 33 -6.36 8.12 -13.98
C VAL A 33 -5.60 9.08 -13.08
N VAL A 34 -5.85 9.03 -11.78
CA VAL A 34 -5.13 9.83 -10.79
C VAL A 34 -4.47 8.89 -9.78
N PHE A 35 -3.15 8.96 -9.70
CA PHE A 35 -2.35 8.32 -8.66
C PHE A 35 -2.18 9.27 -7.49
N VAL A 36 -2.51 8.81 -6.28
CA VAL A 36 -2.32 9.55 -5.04
C VAL A 36 -1.42 8.73 -4.13
N THR A 37 -0.24 9.23 -3.84
CA THR A 37 0.70 8.60 -2.91
C THR A 37 0.73 9.36 -1.59
N LEU A 38 0.75 8.60 -0.48
CA LEU A 38 0.52 9.11 0.86
C LEU A 38 1.58 8.59 1.82
N ASP A 39 2.27 9.47 2.53
CA ASP A 39 3.15 9.08 3.63
C ASP A 39 2.33 8.82 4.88
N LEU A 40 1.51 7.78 4.82
CA LEU A 40 0.61 7.31 5.87
C LEU A 40 0.85 5.82 6.15
N LEU A 41 0.43 5.39 7.34
CA LEU A 41 0.45 3.98 7.71
C LEU A 41 -0.61 3.19 6.91
N VAL A 42 -1.81 3.72 6.79
CA VAL A 42 -2.94 3.06 6.16
C VAL A 42 -3.81 4.06 5.40
N VAL A 43 -4.49 3.58 4.38
CA VAL A 43 -5.74 4.15 3.85
C VAL A 43 -6.87 3.37 4.49
N THR A 44 -7.71 4.01 5.31
CA THR A 44 -8.86 3.30 5.90
C THR A 44 -10.02 3.21 4.91
N PRO A 45 -10.91 2.20 5.02
CA PRO A 45 -12.07 2.09 4.13
C PRO A 45 -12.98 3.32 4.20
N GLU A 46 -13.13 3.94 5.38
CA GLU A 46 -13.92 5.16 5.55
C GLU A 46 -13.30 6.36 4.81
N MET A 47 -11.96 6.50 4.92
CA MET A 47 -11.20 7.54 4.20
C MET A 47 -11.29 7.32 2.68
N SER A 48 -11.06 6.10 2.21
CA SER A 48 -11.17 5.76 0.79
C SER A 48 -12.55 6.09 0.24
N ARG A 49 -13.62 5.68 0.94
CA ARG A 49 -15.01 5.97 0.55
C ARG A 49 -15.26 7.47 0.47
N ALA A 50 -14.91 8.23 1.52
CA ALA A 50 -15.13 9.67 1.57
C ALA A 50 -14.40 10.42 0.45
N VAL A 51 -13.14 10.03 0.16
CA VAL A 51 -12.37 10.64 -0.94
C VAL A 51 -12.98 10.28 -2.29
N LEU A 52 -13.31 9.00 -2.54
CA LEU A 52 -13.87 8.55 -3.81
C LEU A 52 -15.25 9.14 -4.09
N GLU A 53 -16.14 9.26 -3.09
CA GLU A 53 -17.43 9.95 -3.22
C GLU A 53 -17.24 11.43 -3.51
N GLY A 54 -16.32 12.10 -2.80
CA GLY A 54 -16.01 13.51 -3.01
C GLY A 54 -15.48 13.81 -4.41
N VAL A 55 -14.56 12.99 -4.94
CA VAL A 55 -14.01 13.19 -6.29
C VAL A 55 -15.00 12.79 -7.39
N LYS A 56 -15.88 11.81 -7.14
CA LYS A 56 -16.98 11.48 -8.04
C LYS A 56 -17.92 12.68 -8.19
N THR A 57 -18.35 13.25 -7.08
CA THR A 57 -19.28 14.37 -7.05
C THR A 57 -18.67 15.63 -7.70
N ARG A 58 -17.40 15.94 -7.42
CA ARG A 58 -16.78 17.22 -7.84
C ARG A 58 -16.13 17.17 -9.21
N TYR A 59 -15.64 16.00 -9.63
CA TYR A 59 -14.79 15.86 -10.83
C TYR A 59 -15.22 14.74 -11.77
N GLY A 60 -16.30 14.02 -11.47
CA GLY A 60 -16.82 12.92 -12.30
C GLY A 60 -15.93 11.68 -12.36
N LEU A 61 -14.95 11.54 -11.44
CA LEU A 61 -14.05 10.39 -11.41
C LEU A 61 -14.74 9.19 -10.73
N THR A 62 -14.68 8.04 -11.38
CA THR A 62 -15.14 6.78 -10.78
C THR A 62 -14.07 6.18 -9.85
N PRO A 63 -14.42 5.22 -8.98
CA PRO A 63 -13.43 4.52 -8.16
C PRO A 63 -12.31 3.83 -8.96
N ALA A 64 -12.55 3.46 -10.21
CA ALA A 64 -11.53 2.90 -11.09
C ALA A 64 -10.49 3.94 -11.58
N ASN A 65 -10.84 5.23 -11.56
CA ASN A 65 -9.99 6.32 -12.02
C ASN A 65 -9.01 6.85 -10.95
N VAL A 66 -9.18 6.46 -9.68
CA VAL A 66 -8.37 6.98 -8.57
C VAL A 66 -7.72 5.83 -7.82
N LEU A 67 -6.40 5.90 -7.70
CA LEU A 67 -5.60 4.95 -6.94
C LEU A 67 -4.98 5.69 -5.74
N LEU A 68 -5.39 5.31 -4.54
CA LEU A 68 -4.81 5.77 -3.29
C LEU A 68 -3.81 4.72 -2.81
N ASN A 69 -2.52 5.05 -2.71
CA ASN A 69 -1.50 4.14 -2.21
C ASN A 69 -0.76 4.80 -1.05
N CYS A 70 -0.60 4.10 0.07
CA CYS A 70 0.18 4.60 1.19
C CYS A 70 1.54 3.92 1.28
N SER A 71 2.56 4.70 1.65
CA SER A 71 3.93 4.20 1.83
C SER A 71 4.04 3.23 3.01
N HIS A 72 3.03 3.16 3.85
CA HIS A 72 3.00 2.36 5.07
C HIS A 72 4.09 2.76 6.07
N THR A 73 4.42 4.06 6.14
CA THR A 73 5.35 4.52 7.18
C THR A 73 4.79 4.25 8.56
N HIS A 74 5.60 3.63 9.42
CA HIS A 74 5.27 3.42 10.82
C HIS A 74 5.58 4.66 11.69
N CYS A 75 5.80 5.80 11.07
CA CYS A 75 6.12 7.07 11.73
C CYS A 75 5.13 8.19 11.33
N GLY A 76 3.86 7.83 11.17
CA GLY A 76 2.76 8.74 10.80
C GLY A 76 1.64 8.78 11.84
N PRO A 77 0.55 9.52 11.56
CA PRO A 77 -0.63 9.57 12.43
C PRO A 77 -1.38 8.23 12.44
N GLU A 78 -2.07 7.93 13.55
CA GLU A 78 -3.07 6.87 13.60
C GLU A 78 -4.39 7.40 13.04
N LEU A 79 -4.94 6.72 12.05
CA LEU A 79 -6.17 7.11 11.35
C LEU A 79 -7.36 6.20 11.66
N ARG A 80 -7.12 5.05 12.30
CA ARG A 80 -8.14 4.06 12.63
C ARG A 80 -8.82 4.42 13.95
N LEU A 81 -9.92 5.16 13.87
CA LEU A 81 -10.61 5.70 15.04
C LEU A 81 -11.06 4.62 16.03
N TYR A 82 -11.39 3.41 15.56
CA TYR A 82 -11.76 2.29 16.43
C TYR A 82 -10.64 1.82 17.38
N ARG A 83 -9.39 2.25 17.13
CA ARG A 83 -8.23 1.94 17.98
C ARG A 83 -8.07 2.87 19.19
N GLU A 84 -8.95 3.84 19.35
CA GLU A 84 -8.97 4.71 20.53
C GLU A 84 -8.93 3.88 21.83
N SER A 85 -9.84 2.92 21.96
CA SER A 85 -9.94 2.04 23.13
C SER A 85 -8.78 1.04 23.24
N LEU A 86 -8.15 0.64 22.11
CA LEU A 86 -6.99 -0.25 22.11
C LEU A 86 -5.75 0.41 22.75
N HIS A 87 -5.56 1.69 22.49
CA HIS A 87 -4.42 2.47 22.96
C HIS A 87 -4.72 3.36 24.16
N ASN A 88 -5.96 3.29 24.72
CA ASN A 88 -6.43 4.19 25.78
C ASN A 88 -6.15 5.66 25.45
N ILE A 89 -6.48 6.08 24.22
CA ILE A 89 -6.23 7.45 23.77
C ILE A 89 -7.13 8.41 24.55
N PRO A 90 -6.57 9.45 25.19
CA PRO A 90 -7.37 10.44 25.90
C PRO A 90 -8.40 11.11 24.97
N LYS A 91 -9.62 11.31 25.46
CA LYS A 91 -10.74 11.85 24.66
C LYS A 91 -10.39 13.13 23.86
N PRO A 92 -9.66 14.12 24.39
CA PRO A 92 -9.27 15.28 23.61
C PRO A 92 -8.37 14.94 22.40
N LEU A 93 -7.52 13.91 22.51
CA LEU A 93 -6.68 13.45 21.39
C LEU A 93 -7.49 12.63 20.39
N ALA A 94 -8.47 11.85 20.84
CA ALA A 94 -9.37 11.13 19.94
C ALA A 94 -10.22 12.08 19.10
N VAL A 95 -10.71 13.19 19.67
CA VAL A 95 -11.39 14.25 18.92
C VAL A 95 -10.47 14.85 17.86
N LYS A 96 -9.23 15.22 18.22
CA LYS A 96 -8.22 15.74 17.27
C LYS A 96 -7.92 14.73 16.15
N MET A 97 -7.88 13.42 16.43
CA MET A 97 -7.73 12.39 15.39
C MET A 97 -8.90 12.43 14.40
N GLY A 98 -10.14 12.51 14.89
CA GLY A 98 -11.33 12.59 14.05
C GLY A 98 -11.33 13.84 13.16
N ASP A 99 -10.97 14.99 13.72
CA ASP A 99 -10.91 16.27 12.98
C ASP A 99 -9.79 16.24 11.94
N TYR A 100 -8.64 15.66 12.27
CA TYR A 100 -7.54 15.45 11.31
C TYR A 100 -7.97 14.57 10.13
N VAL A 101 -8.68 13.47 10.37
CA VAL A 101 -9.19 12.59 9.30
C VAL A 101 -10.15 13.35 8.37
N LYS A 102 -11.07 14.14 8.93
CA LYS A 102 -12.00 14.97 8.14
C LYS A 102 -11.25 16.01 7.29
N TRP A 103 -10.31 16.72 7.90
CA TRP A 103 -9.46 17.69 7.22
C TRP A 103 -8.66 17.03 6.09
N LEU A 104 -8.02 15.89 6.36
CA LEU A 104 -7.21 15.15 5.40
C LEU A 104 -8.05 14.70 4.19
N ASN A 105 -9.24 14.12 4.43
CA ASN A 105 -10.14 13.72 3.35
C ASN A 105 -10.47 14.89 2.41
N LYS A 106 -10.80 16.07 2.99
CA LYS A 106 -11.06 17.28 2.20
C LYS A 106 -9.82 17.69 1.39
N ARG A 107 -8.64 17.72 2.04
CA ARG A 107 -7.38 18.09 1.37
C ARG A 107 -7.01 17.15 0.23
N LEU A 108 -7.29 15.87 0.36
CA LEU A 108 -7.04 14.88 -0.71
C LEU A 108 -7.98 15.09 -1.90
N ILE A 109 -9.25 15.40 -1.66
CA ILE A 109 -10.21 15.73 -2.73
C ILE A 109 -9.73 16.99 -3.47
N ASP A 110 -9.32 18.02 -2.73
CA ASP A 110 -8.80 19.28 -3.31
C ASP A 110 -7.50 19.03 -4.09
N LEU A 111 -6.55 18.24 -3.55
CA LEU A 111 -5.29 17.87 -4.21
C LEU A 111 -5.53 17.13 -5.54
N ILE A 112 -6.48 16.20 -5.57
CA ILE A 112 -6.88 15.52 -6.81
C ILE A 112 -7.41 16.55 -7.82
N GLY A 113 -8.26 17.46 -7.40
CA GLY A 113 -8.77 18.54 -8.26
C GLY A 113 -7.68 19.47 -8.78
N GLU A 114 -6.69 19.80 -7.95
CA GLU A 114 -5.51 20.58 -8.35
C GLU A 114 -4.68 19.83 -9.42
N SER A 115 -4.48 18.53 -9.26
CA SER A 115 -3.76 17.72 -10.25
C SER A 115 -4.47 17.69 -11.61
N LEU A 116 -5.80 17.62 -11.62
CA LEU A 116 -6.60 17.68 -12.86
C LEU A 116 -6.55 19.05 -13.55
N LYS A 117 -6.52 20.13 -12.78
CA LYS A 117 -6.39 21.51 -13.32
C LYS A 117 -5.00 21.75 -13.91
N ASN A 118 -3.98 21.04 -13.44
CA ASN A 118 -2.59 21.19 -13.88
C ASN A 118 -2.22 20.25 -15.06
N LEU A 119 -3.19 19.60 -15.69
CA LEU A 119 -2.95 18.77 -16.88
C LEU A 119 -2.32 19.61 -18.01
N ARG A 120 -1.28 19.05 -18.63
CA ARG A 120 -0.55 19.63 -19.75
C ARG A 120 0.07 18.53 -20.59
N PRO A 121 0.38 18.77 -21.88
CA PRO A 121 1.03 17.79 -22.74
C PRO A 121 2.32 17.24 -22.12
N ALA A 122 2.45 15.92 -22.15
CA ALA A 122 3.59 15.22 -21.59
C ALA A 122 3.86 13.92 -22.35
N SER A 123 5.12 13.47 -22.33
CA SER A 123 5.52 12.14 -22.77
C SER A 123 5.82 11.27 -21.55
N LEU A 124 5.48 9.99 -21.66
CA LEU A 124 5.67 9.00 -20.60
C LEU A 124 6.72 7.97 -20.99
N PHE A 125 7.54 7.56 -20.04
CA PHE A 125 8.56 6.53 -20.25
C PHE A 125 8.53 5.53 -19.10
N ALA A 126 8.53 4.24 -19.43
CA ALA A 126 8.62 3.13 -18.51
C ALA A 126 10.05 2.59 -18.44
N SER A 127 10.52 2.30 -17.24
CA SER A 127 11.79 1.63 -16.99
C SER A 127 11.76 0.87 -15.66
N SER A 128 12.77 0.06 -15.38
CA SER A 128 12.83 -0.70 -14.12
C SER A 128 14.28 -1.03 -13.78
N ASP A 129 14.58 -1.09 -12.49
CA ASP A 129 15.84 -1.58 -11.93
C ASP A 129 15.55 -2.40 -10.68
N LYS A 130 16.54 -2.65 -9.84
CA LYS A 130 16.43 -3.42 -8.60
C LYS A 130 17.10 -2.70 -7.43
N ALA A 131 16.51 -2.84 -6.23
CA ALA A 131 17.14 -2.55 -4.95
C ALA A 131 17.07 -3.82 -4.09
N SER A 132 18.12 -4.10 -3.30
CA SER A 132 18.29 -5.42 -2.67
C SER A 132 18.19 -5.42 -1.14
N PHE A 133 17.77 -4.31 -0.52
CA PHE A 133 17.73 -4.20 0.94
C PHE A 133 16.47 -4.81 1.60
N ALA A 134 15.45 -5.20 0.81
CA ALA A 134 14.29 -5.94 1.32
C ALA A 134 14.64 -7.40 1.56
N ILE A 135 14.26 -7.91 2.73
CA ILE A 135 14.40 -9.32 3.09
C ILE A 135 13.04 -9.88 3.52
N ASN A 136 12.82 -11.18 3.28
CA ASN A 136 11.64 -11.86 3.81
C ASN A 136 11.78 -12.02 5.33
N ARG A 137 10.90 -11.34 6.10
CA ARG A 137 10.97 -11.32 7.56
C ARG A 137 10.39 -12.57 8.22
N ARG A 138 9.68 -13.42 7.47
CA ARG A 138 9.15 -14.67 8.00
C ARG A 138 10.24 -15.74 8.10
N GLU A 139 11.15 -15.74 7.12
CA GLU A 139 12.23 -16.71 7.00
C GLU A 139 13.54 -16.26 7.68
N ASN A 140 13.70 -14.99 7.95
CA ASN A 140 14.94 -14.42 8.49
C ASN A 140 14.66 -13.67 9.80
N ARG A 141 14.89 -14.36 10.93
CA ARG A 141 14.58 -13.88 12.28
C ARG A 141 15.73 -14.12 13.26
N GLY A 142 15.70 -13.36 14.37
CA GLY A 142 16.61 -13.55 15.50
C GLY A 142 18.09 -13.42 15.13
N GLU A 143 18.94 -14.15 15.85
CA GLU A 143 20.40 -14.12 15.69
C GLU A 143 20.86 -14.71 14.34
N GLU A 144 20.13 -15.68 13.81
CA GLU A 144 20.44 -16.27 12.50
C GLU A 144 20.32 -15.26 11.34
N LEU A 145 19.55 -14.18 11.48
CA LEU A 145 19.42 -13.16 10.45
C LEU A 145 20.78 -12.52 10.15
N VAL A 146 21.52 -12.14 11.18
CA VAL A 146 22.83 -11.46 11.02
C VAL A 146 23.79 -12.37 10.28
N LYS A 147 23.94 -13.63 10.76
CA LYS A 147 24.79 -14.63 10.13
C LYS A 147 24.43 -14.86 8.67
N ARG A 148 23.13 -15.10 8.37
CA ARG A 148 22.66 -15.33 6.99
C ARG A 148 22.89 -14.13 6.08
N ALA A 149 22.76 -12.92 6.61
CA ALA A 149 23.02 -11.69 5.84
C ALA A 149 24.51 -11.57 5.50
N GLU A 150 25.41 -11.82 6.44
CA GLU A 150 26.86 -11.80 6.24
C GLU A 150 27.33 -12.89 5.26
N GLU A 151 26.71 -14.06 5.30
CA GLU A 151 27.02 -15.20 4.43
C GLU A 151 26.29 -15.12 3.06
N GLY A 152 25.42 -14.13 2.82
CA GLY A 152 24.61 -14.02 1.59
C GLY A 152 23.55 -15.11 1.46
N MET A 153 23.13 -15.76 2.56
CA MET A 153 22.22 -16.90 2.60
C MET A 153 20.82 -16.54 3.12
N LEU A 154 20.35 -15.31 2.88
CA LEU A 154 18.99 -14.91 3.22
C LEU A 154 17.95 -15.78 2.50
N LYS A 155 16.89 -16.17 3.20
CA LYS A 155 15.87 -17.11 2.73
C LYS A 155 14.54 -16.41 2.44
N GLY A 156 13.68 -17.15 1.73
CA GLY A 156 12.30 -16.76 1.43
C GLY A 156 12.17 -15.88 0.19
N PRO A 157 10.95 -15.77 -0.34
CA PRO A 157 10.68 -14.99 -1.53
C PRO A 157 10.79 -13.49 -1.26
N VAL A 158 11.32 -12.74 -2.24
CA VAL A 158 11.43 -11.27 -2.24
C VAL A 158 11.10 -10.72 -3.63
N ASP A 159 10.64 -9.48 -3.68
CA ASP A 159 10.47 -8.73 -4.93
C ASP A 159 11.34 -7.47 -4.89
N HIS A 160 12.49 -7.53 -5.49
CA HIS A 160 13.47 -6.45 -5.53
C HIS A 160 13.26 -5.47 -6.68
N GLN A 161 12.22 -5.63 -7.50
CA GLN A 161 11.94 -4.74 -8.63
C GLN A 161 11.65 -3.31 -8.16
N VAL A 162 12.23 -2.35 -8.86
CA VAL A 162 11.95 -0.91 -8.75
C VAL A 162 11.38 -0.45 -10.09
N PRO A 163 10.06 -0.57 -10.32
CA PRO A 163 9.42 -0.03 -11.51
C PRO A 163 9.40 1.49 -11.45
N VAL A 164 9.54 2.15 -12.61
CA VAL A 164 9.61 3.61 -12.74
C VAL A 164 8.77 4.06 -13.93
N LEU A 165 7.89 5.04 -13.69
CA LEU A 165 7.23 5.84 -14.72
C LEU A 165 7.77 7.26 -14.64
N ARG A 166 8.46 7.70 -15.69
CA ARG A 166 8.95 9.07 -15.86
C ARG A 166 7.97 9.87 -16.71
N VAL A 167 7.60 11.06 -16.25
CA VAL A 167 6.76 12.02 -16.98
C VAL A 167 7.61 13.23 -17.35
N VAL A 168 7.65 13.57 -18.64
CA VAL A 168 8.40 14.71 -19.15
C VAL A 168 7.50 15.67 -19.92
N ASN A 169 7.80 16.96 -19.85
CA ASN A 169 7.09 17.97 -20.64
C ASN A 169 7.64 18.08 -22.07
N ALA A 170 7.04 18.93 -22.90
CA ALA A 170 7.45 19.15 -24.29
C ALA A 170 8.89 19.67 -24.45
N LYS A 171 9.54 20.13 -23.38
CA LYS A 171 10.95 20.57 -23.37
C LYS A 171 11.89 19.48 -22.80
N ASP A 172 11.45 18.22 -22.76
CA ASP A 172 12.15 17.06 -22.18
C ASP A 172 12.55 17.23 -20.69
N LYS A 173 11.93 18.18 -19.99
CA LYS A 173 12.15 18.34 -18.54
C LYS A 173 11.25 17.38 -17.76
N THR A 174 11.87 16.60 -16.87
CA THR A 174 11.13 15.70 -15.98
C THR A 174 10.21 16.49 -15.06
N MET A 175 8.93 16.11 -15.04
CA MET A 175 7.88 16.70 -14.22
C MET A 175 7.54 15.83 -13.01
N ALA A 176 7.50 14.51 -13.23
CA ALA A 176 7.21 13.55 -12.18
C ALA A 176 7.95 12.24 -12.41
N ILE A 177 8.28 11.56 -11.32
CA ILE A 177 8.86 10.22 -11.28
C ILE A 177 8.03 9.41 -10.31
N LEU A 178 7.14 8.56 -10.82
CA LEU A 178 6.43 7.57 -10.01
C LEU A 178 7.29 6.32 -9.97
N PHE A 179 7.59 5.80 -8.79
CA PHE A 179 8.45 4.61 -8.62
C PHE A 179 7.92 3.72 -7.49
N GLY A 180 8.24 2.43 -7.55
CA GLY A 180 7.74 1.46 -6.57
C GLY A 180 8.84 0.63 -5.93
N TYR A 181 8.52 0.09 -4.74
CA TYR A 181 9.33 -0.93 -4.06
C TYR A 181 8.50 -1.74 -3.07
N ALA A 182 8.80 -3.02 -2.92
CA ALA A 182 8.07 -3.94 -2.06
C ALA A 182 8.82 -4.19 -0.74
N CYS A 183 8.71 -3.24 0.21
CA CYS A 183 9.37 -3.36 1.51
C CYS A 183 8.71 -2.44 2.55
N HIS A 184 8.45 -2.95 3.75
CA HIS A 184 7.92 -2.15 4.87
C HIS A 184 8.75 -0.90 5.16
N ASN A 185 8.09 0.23 5.37
CA ASN A 185 8.71 1.46 5.86
C ASN A 185 8.82 1.42 7.39
N THR A 186 9.75 0.60 7.89
CA THR A 186 9.94 0.27 9.31
C THR A 186 11.39 0.34 9.76
N ILE A 187 12.16 1.26 9.21
CA ILE A 187 13.51 1.54 9.69
C ILE A 187 13.44 1.96 11.14
N MET A 188 12.57 2.94 11.45
CA MET A 188 12.49 3.50 12.79
C MET A 188 11.21 3.10 13.55
N SER A 189 11.35 3.15 14.89
CA SER A 189 10.23 3.04 15.84
C SER A 189 10.17 4.19 16.82
N PHE A 190 10.90 5.30 16.55
CA PHE A 190 10.95 6.51 17.37
C PHE A 190 9.60 7.27 17.39
N PHE A 191 9.49 8.31 18.23
CA PHE A 191 8.29 9.12 18.38
C PHE A 191 8.35 10.42 17.56
N LYS A 192 8.97 10.41 16.37
CA LYS A 192 8.93 11.51 15.41
C LYS A 192 8.15 11.12 14.18
N THR A 193 7.52 12.08 13.52
CA THR A 193 6.91 11.85 12.20
C THR A 193 8.00 11.77 11.14
N SER A 194 7.88 10.81 10.22
CA SER A 194 8.84 10.58 9.13
C SER A 194 8.22 9.74 8.02
N GLY A 195 8.54 10.06 6.76
CA GLY A 195 8.23 9.20 5.61
C GLY A 195 9.08 7.93 5.56
N ASP A 196 9.92 7.66 6.56
CA ASP A 196 10.87 6.54 6.60
C ASP A 196 11.79 6.53 5.35
N TYR A 197 12.38 5.38 4.97
CA TYR A 197 13.29 5.32 3.82
C TYR A 197 12.63 5.78 2.50
N ALA A 198 11.32 5.54 2.32
CA ALA A 198 10.62 5.97 1.11
C ALA A 198 10.51 7.50 1.01
N GLY A 199 10.28 8.19 2.14
CA GLY A 199 10.33 9.64 2.20
C GLY A 199 11.73 10.19 1.87
N TYR A 200 12.78 9.57 2.41
CA TYR A 200 14.17 9.91 2.07
C TYR A 200 14.50 9.65 0.59
N ALA A 201 14.03 8.53 0.01
CA ALA A 201 14.21 8.27 -1.42
C ALA A 201 13.54 9.35 -2.29
N GLN A 202 12.30 9.72 -1.98
CA GLN A 202 11.60 10.82 -2.66
C GLN A 202 12.40 12.12 -2.58
N LYS A 203 12.90 12.48 -1.39
CA LYS A 203 13.75 13.67 -1.17
C LYS A 203 14.99 13.64 -2.05
N PHE A 204 15.75 12.55 -2.05
CA PHE A 204 16.99 12.45 -2.84
C PHE A 204 16.75 12.46 -4.35
N ILE A 205 15.60 11.91 -4.82
CA ILE A 205 15.22 11.99 -6.23
C ILE A 205 14.85 13.43 -6.60
N GLU A 206 14.09 14.15 -5.78
CA GLU A 206 13.70 15.55 -6.01
C GLU A 206 14.90 16.49 -5.98
N GLU A 207 15.87 16.28 -5.08
CA GLU A 207 17.14 17.02 -5.03
C GLU A 207 17.93 16.87 -6.33
N LYS A 208 17.96 15.66 -6.91
CA LYS A 208 18.67 15.36 -8.15
C LYS A 208 17.95 15.83 -9.41
N HIS A 209 16.61 15.81 -9.38
CA HIS A 209 15.75 16.17 -10.50
C HIS A 209 14.91 17.41 -10.14
N GLN A 210 15.58 18.56 -9.99
CA GLN A 210 14.97 19.79 -9.53
C GLN A 210 13.72 20.18 -10.32
N GLY A 211 12.62 20.37 -9.61
CA GLY A 211 11.31 20.69 -10.16
C GLY A 211 10.49 19.46 -10.60
N ALA A 212 11.03 18.24 -10.47
CA ALA A 212 10.26 17.01 -10.59
C ALA A 212 9.61 16.62 -9.26
N LEU A 213 8.44 16.02 -9.32
CA LEU A 213 7.76 15.41 -8.19
C LEU A 213 8.10 13.92 -8.12
N ALA A 214 8.75 13.45 -7.05
CA ALA A 214 8.98 12.04 -6.82
C ALA A 214 7.84 11.42 -6.00
N MET A 215 7.26 10.31 -6.46
CA MET A 215 6.10 9.67 -5.86
C MET A 215 6.36 8.19 -5.63
N PHE A 216 6.31 7.75 -4.38
CA PHE A 216 6.56 6.37 -3.99
C PHE A 216 5.27 5.55 -3.97
N VAL A 217 5.28 4.38 -4.61
CA VAL A 217 4.20 3.38 -4.62
C VAL A 217 4.66 2.14 -3.86
N MET A 218 3.98 1.81 -2.78
CA MET A 218 4.27 0.63 -1.99
C MET A 218 3.84 -0.64 -2.72
N GLY A 219 4.76 -1.58 -2.88
CA GLY A 219 4.52 -2.89 -3.48
C GLY A 219 3.97 -3.92 -2.48
N ALA A 220 4.09 -5.21 -2.80
CA ALA A 220 3.70 -6.32 -1.92
C ALA A 220 4.74 -6.53 -0.81
N GLY A 221 4.76 -5.65 0.17
CA GLY A 221 5.74 -5.63 1.25
C GLY A 221 5.28 -6.28 2.55
N GLY A 222 4.14 -6.99 2.58
CA GLY A 222 3.51 -7.49 3.81
C GLY A 222 4.43 -8.34 4.68
N ASP A 223 5.25 -9.14 4.08
CA ASP A 223 6.22 -10.01 4.76
C ASP A 223 7.69 -9.60 4.53
N GLN A 224 7.94 -8.38 4.04
CA GLN A 224 9.28 -7.89 3.77
C GLN A 224 9.67 -6.72 4.68
N ASN A 225 10.88 -6.78 5.24
CA ASN A 225 11.49 -5.73 6.03
C ASN A 225 12.76 -5.20 5.37
N PRO A 226 13.10 -3.92 5.57
CA PRO A 226 14.44 -3.42 5.25
C PRO A 226 15.49 -4.04 6.19
N TYR A 227 16.68 -4.32 5.65
CA TYR A 227 17.82 -4.78 6.44
C TYR A 227 19.12 -4.11 5.95
N PRO A 228 19.96 -3.57 6.87
CA PRO A 228 19.74 -3.41 8.32
C PRO A 228 18.70 -2.34 8.67
N ARG A 229 18.24 -2.31 9.94
CA ARG A 229 17.25 -1.34 10.41
C ARG A 229 17.45 -0.98 11.88
N ARG A 230 16.68 -0.04 12.42
CA ARG A 230 16.65 0.41 13.83
C ARG A 230 17.71 1.44 14.21
N LYS A 231 18.46 1.95 13.25
CA LYS A 231 19.34 3.10 13.45
C LYS A 231 18.93 4.23 12.50
N GLN A 232 19.13 5.47 12.92
CA GLN A 232 18.70 6.64 12.15
C GLN A 232 19.44 6.76 10.81
N GLU A 233 20.73 6.41 10.78
CA GLU A 233 21.52 6.39 9.54
C GLU A 233 20.97 5.46 8.47
N HIS A 234 20.22 4.41 8.84
CA HIS A 234 19.61 3.49 7.89
C HIS A 234 18.48 4.13 7.09
N LEU A 235 17.84 5.22 7.56
CA LEU A 235 16.87 5.99 6.80
C LEU A 235 17.49 6.52 5.51
N ALA A 236 18.61 7.22 5.65
CA ALA A 236 19.34 7.77 4.50
C ALA A 236 20.02 6.68 3.67
N LEU A 237 20.55 5.62 4.30
CA LEU A 237 21.19 4.48 3.62
C LEU A 237 20.22 3.85 2.61
N HIS A 238 19.05 3.40 3.05
CA HIS A 238 18.08 2.75 2.18
C HIS A 238 17.36 3.72 1.25
N GLY A 239 17.14 4.97 1.72
CA GLY A 239 16.62 6.03 0.86
C GLY A 239 17.53 6.31 -0.33
N ARG A 240 18.87 6.37 -0.13
CA ARG A 240 19.86 6.51 -1.21
C ARG A 240 19.88 5.28 -2.12
N ALA A 241 19.92 4.07 -1.56
CA ALA A 241 19.93 2.84 -2.33
C ALA A 241 18.71 2.76 -3.29
N LEU A 242 17.51 3.16 -2.81
CA LEU A 242 16.32 3.20 -3.64
C LEU A 242 16.37 4.33 -4.68
N ALA A 243 16.81 5.54 -4.30
CA ALA A 243 16.98 6.66 -5.23
C ALA A 243 18.03 6.37 -6.31
N GLU A 244 19.09 5.64 -5.99
CA GLU A 244 20.11 5.18 -6.95
C GLU A 244 19.53 4.14 -7.91
N ALA A 245 18.70 3.19 -7.44
CA ALA A 245 18.00 2.24 -8.30
C ALA A 245 17.09 2.98 -9.30
N VAL A 246 16.31 3.98 -8.84
CA VAL A 246 15.55 4.86 -9.73
C VAL A 246 16.47 5.58 -10.71
N GLY A 247 17.59 6.11 -10.24
CA GLY A 247 18.59 6.78 -11.09
C GLY A 247 19.19 5.87 -12.17
N ARG A 248 19.44 4.58 -11.86
CA ARG A 248 19.88 3.57 -12.85
C ARG A 248 18.77 3.26 -13.85
N ALA A 249 17.53 3.08 -13.38
CA ALA A 249 16.37 2.89 -14.27
C ALA A 249 16.20 4.05 -15.28
N LEU A 250 16.37 5.29 -14.82
CA LEU A 250 16.27 6.49 -15.67
C LEU A 250 17.42 6.65 -16.66
N LYS A 251 18.61 6.11 -16.37
CA LYS A 251 19.76 6.11 -17.27
C LYS A 251 19.77 4.91 -18.23
N GLY A 252 19.09 3.82 -17.88
CA GLY A 252 19.00 2.61 -18.66
C GLY A 252 18.02 2.72 -19.82
N LYS A 253 17.62 1.57 -20.36
CA LYS A 253 16.60 1.52 -21.42
C LYS A 253 15.27 2.03 -20.91
N GLN A 254 14.78 3.11 -21.48
CA GLN A 254 13.44 3.63 -21.26
C GLN A 254 12.54 3.28 -22.44
N THR A 255 11.37 2.73 -22.16
CA THR A 255 10.36 2.41 -23.18
C THR A 255 9.36 3.55 -23.24
N PRO A 256 9.19 4.24 -24.39
CA PRO A 256 8.11 5.21 -24.55
C PRO A 256 6.76 4.54 -24.31
N VAL A 257 5.87 5.23 -23.65
CA VAL A 257 4.55 4.71 -23.29
C VAL A 257 3.49 5.38 -24.16
N SER A 258 2.68 4.56 -24.84
CA SER A 258 1.59 5.03 -25.70
C SER A 258 0.46 5.70 -24.88
N SER A 259 -0.33 6.57 -25.52
CA SER A 259 -1.21 7.52 -24.83
C SER A 259 -2.44 6.90 -24.19
N ARG A 260 -2.85 5.68 -24.55
CA ARG A 260 -4.12 5.09 -24.12
C ARG A 260 -4.13 4.72 -22.63
N LEU A 261 -5.19 5.14 -21.92
CA LEU A 261 -5.43 4.81 -20.52
C LEU A 261 -6.67 3.92 -20.36
N ARG A 262 -6.53 2.87 -19.56
CA ARG A 262 -7.64 1.99 -19.19
C ARG A 262 -7.53 1.68 -17.70
N ALA A 263 -8.66 1.73 -17.01
CA ALA A 263 -8.72 1.39 -15.59
C ALA A 263 -9.97 0.57 -15.29
N ALA A 264 -9.82 -0.44 -14.45
CA ALA A 264 -10.93 -1.27 -13.97
C ALA A 264 -10.74 -1.54 -12.48
N ARG A 265 -11.85 -1.61 -11.75
CA ARG A 265 -11.86 -1.95 -10.32
C ARG A 265 -12.98 -2.93 -10.02
N GLN A 266 -12.69 -3.87 -9.15
CA GLN A 266 -13.65 -4.82 -8.60
C GLN A 266 -13.23 -5.17 -7.19
N ASP A 267 -14.19 -5.54 -6.35
CA ASP A 267 -13.89 -6.05 -5.03
C ASP A 267 -13.78 -7.58 -5.07
N ALA A 268 -12.79 -8.12 -4.33
CA ALA A 268 -12.67 -9.53 -4.04
C ALA A 268 -13.41 -9.82 -2.71
N ASN A 269 -14.48 -10.61 -2.76
CA ASN A 269 -15.20 -11.01 -1.55
C ASN A 269 -14.44 -12.11 -0.82
N LEU A 270 -13.69 -11.73 0.24
CA LEU A 270 -12.86 -12.60 1.05
C LEU A 270 -13.65 -13.10 2.26
N LYS A 271 -13.69 -14.41 2.47
CA LYS A 271 -14.40 -15.02 3.59
C LYS A 271 -13.51 -15.17 4.80
N PHE A 272 -14.04 -14.84 5.97
CA PHE A 272 -13.40 -15.17 7.24
C PHE A 272 -13.75 -16.59 7.68
N GLN A 273 -12.87 -17.20 8.48
CA GLN A 273 -13.20 -18.39 9.24
C GLN A 273 -14.34 -18.09 10.23
N PRO A 274 -15.07 -19.09 10.71
CA PRO A 274 -16.15 -18.89 11.68
C PRO A 274 -15.71 -18.01 12.85
N ALA A 275 -16.57 -17.07 13.22
CA ALA A 275 -16.32 -16.21 14.38
C ALA A 275 -16.28 -17.06 15.66
N PRO A 276 -15.44 -16.68 16.64
CA PRO A 276 -15.51 -17.28 17.97
C PRO A 276 -16.93 -17.12 18.56
N ASP A 277 -17.44 -18.16 19.21
CA ASP A 277 -18.69 -18.08 19.92
C ASP A 277 -18.58 -17.20 21.19
N ARG A 278 -19.73 -16.88 21.78
CA ARG A 278 -19.80 -16.03 22.99
C ARG A 278 -18.94 -16.58 24.12
N ALA A 279 -19.01 -17.88 24.40
CA ALA A 279 -18.28 -18.51 25.50
C ALA A 279 -16.76 -18.40 25.30
N SER A 280 -16.29 -18.60 24.07
CA SER A 280 -14.88 -18.42 23.69
C SER A 280 -14.43 -16.96 23.86
N LEU A 281 -15.27 -15.97 23.50
CA LEU A 281 -14.96 -14.56 23.69
C LEU A 281 -14.93 -14.17 25.17
N GLU A 282 -15.86 -14.69 25.98
CA GLU A 282 -15.90 -14.46 27.45
C GLU A 282 -14.65 -15.06 28.11
N LYS A 283 -14.22 -16.25 27.71
CA LYS A 283 -12.94 -16.82 28.16
C LYS A 283 -11.74 -15.94 27.81
N GLN A 284 -11.72 -15.34 26.62
CA GLN A 284 -10.63 -14.44 26.22
C GLN A 284 -10.54 -13.17 27.08
N LEU A 285 -11.60 -12.77 27.78
CA LEU A 285 -11.55 -11.63 28.70
C LEU A 285 -10.62 -11.84 29.90
N THR A 286 -10.34 -13.09 30.26
CA THR A 286 -9.47 -13.47 31.40
C THR A 286 -8.03 -13.78 30.99
N GLU A 287 -7.71 -13.78 29.69
CA GLU A 287 -6.36 -14.04 29.21
C GLU A 287 -5.36 -12.95 29.60
N ASN A 288 -4.09 -13.29 29.76
CA ASN A 288 -3.03 -12.30 30.04
C ASN A 288 -2.77 -11.33 28.87
N ASN A 289 -3.12 -11.71 27.64
CA ASN A 289 -2.90 -10.89 26.46
C ASN A 289 -3.93 -9.73 26.39
N LYS A 290 -3.47 -8.50 26.64
CA LYS A 290 -4.33 -7.29 26.63
C LYS A 290 -5.03 -7.06 25.28
N TYR A 291 -4.43 -7.46 24.15
CA TYR A 291 -5.00 -7.25 22.81
C TYR A 291 -6.13 -8.24 22.53
N ARG A 292 -5.99 -9.49 22.96
CA ARG A 292 -7.08 -10.48 22.90
C ARG A 292 -8.24 -10.06 23.77
N ARG A 293 -7.98 -9.60 25.01
CA ARG A 293 -9.03 -9.03 25.89
C ARG A 293 -9.74 -7.85 25.24
N TRP A 294 -9.00 -6.92 24.64
CA TRP A 294 -9.57 -5.78 23.93
C TRP A 294 -10.48 -6.24 22.79
N LYS A 295 -10.02 -7.15 21.96
CA LYS A 295 -10.79 -7.70 20.84
C LYS A 295 -12.05 -8.41 21.31
N ALA A 296 -11.96 -9.23 22.34
CA ALA A 296 -13.11 -9.91 22.95
C ALA A 296 -14.16 -8.91 23.43
N ARG A 297 -13.76 -7.84 24.14
CA ARG A 297 -14.67 -6.76 24.55
C ARG A 297 -15.34 -6.09 23.37
N LEU A 298 -14.59 -5.78 22.31
CA LEU A 298 -15.11 -5.14 21.10
C LEU A 298 -16.16 -6.02 20.42
N LEU A 299 -15.88 -7.31 20.25
CA LEU A 299 -16.80 -8.25 19.60
C LEU A 299 -18.04 -8.53 20.45
N LEU A 300 -17.89 -8.75 21.77
CA LEU A 300 -19.02 -8.93 22.68
C LEU A 300 -19.90 -7.68 22.72
N GLY A 301 -19.30 -6.48 22.75
CA GLY A 301 -20.05 -5.23 22.71
C GLY A 301 -20.92 -5.12 21.45
N ARG A 302 -20.40 -5.51 20.28
CA ARG A 302 -21.17 -5.56 19.03
C ARG A 302 -22.29 -6.59 19.08
N ILE A 303 -21.98 -7.81 19.52
CA ILE A 303 -22.99 -8.88 19.65
C ILE A 303 -24.12 -8.43 20.60
N ASN A 304 -23.79 -7.80 21.72
CA ASN A 304 -24.77 -7.28 22.67
C ASN A 304 -25.64 -6.14 22.08
N ALA A 305 -25.09 -5.39 21.13
CA ALA A 305 -25.81 -4.37 20.36
C ALA A 305 -26.58 -4.95 19.15
N GLY A 306 -26.67 -6.28 19.02
CA GLY A 306 -27.37 -6.95 17.91
C GLY A 306 -26.58 -6.95 16.58
N ILE A 307 -25.31 -6.50 16.58
CA ILE A 307 -24.46 -6.45 15.37
C ILE A 307 -23.73 -7.78 15.25
N GLN A 308 -24.08 -8.55 14.22
CA GLN A 308 -23.40 -9.81 13.94
C GLN A 308 -21.99 -9.57 13.41
N PRO A 309 -21.02 -10.43 13.81
CA PRO A 309 -19.68 -10.40 13.23
C PRO A 309 -19.71 -10.59 11.71
N ALA A 310 -18.93 -9.79 10.98
CA ALA A 310 -18.83 -9.93 9.53
C ALA A 310 -18.23 -11.30 9.18
N SER A 311 -18.87 -12.02 8.24
CA SER A 311 -18.40 -13.30 7.71
C SER A 311 -17.48 -13.16 6.50
N SER A 312 -17.44 -11.98 5.88
CA SER A 312 -16.62 -11.69 4.71
C SER A 312 -16.20 -10.22 4.67
N TYR A 313 -15.28 -9.92 3.76
CA TYR A 313 -14.80 -8.57 3.48
C TYR A 313 -14.62 -8.37 1.99
N ASP A 314 -15.08 -7.22 1.48
CA ASP A 314 -14.90 -6.82 0.09
C ASP A 314 -13.62 -6.00 -0.06
N LEU A 315 -12.55 -6.65 -0.54
CA LEU A 315 -11.22 -6.06 -0.71
C LEU A 315 -11.07 -5.46 -2.11
N PRO A 316 -10.73 -4.16 -2.26
CA PRO A 316 -10.57 -3.55 -3.57
C PRO A 316 -9.37 -4.10 -4.34
N VAL A 317 -9.62 -4.47 -5.59
CA VAL A 317 -8.64 -4.87 -6.61
C VAL A 317 -8.84 -3.96 -7.82
N GLN A 318 -7.76 -3.31 -8.27
CA GLN A 318 -7.81 -2.35 -9.37
C GLN A 318 -6.68 -2.63 -10.35
N ALA A 319 -6.95 -2.58 -11.65
CA ALA A 319 -5.93 -2.61 -12.68
C ALA A 319 -5.93 -1.28 -13.44
N VAL A 320 -4.73 -0.79 -13.73
CA VAL A 320 -4.50 0.39 -14.58
C VAL A 320 -3.55 -0.02 -15.70
N ARG A 321 -3.98 0.16 -16.94
CA ARG A 321 -3.16 0.00 -18.14
C ARG A 321 -2.79 1.38 -18.65
N ILE A 322 -1.48 1.66 -18.75
CA ILE A 322 -0.94 2.89 -19.31
C ILE A 322 -0.21 2.51 -20.57
N GLY A 323 -0.78 2.90 -21.71
CA GLY A 323 -0.40 2.37 -23.00
C GLY A 323 -0.53 0.84 -23.05
N ASP A 324 0.30 0.23 -23.91
CA ASP A 324 0.51 -1.22 -23.92
C ASP A 324 1.73 -1.63 -23.09
N GLU A 325 2.45 -0.66 -22.56
CA GLU A 325 3.77 -0.80 -21.96
C GLU A 325 3.72 -1.00 -20.45
N ILE A 326 2.65 -0.60 -19.75
CA ILE A 326 2.53 -0.75 -18.28
C ILE A 326 1.20 -1.40 -17.93
N LEU A 327 1.27 -2.45 -17.11
CA LEU A 327 0.14 -3.01 -16.40
C LEU A 327 0.39 -2.90 -14.89
N LEU A 328 -0.24 -1.91 -14.27
CA LEU A 328 -0.21 -1.72 -12.82
C LEU A 328 -1.43 -2.41 -12.20
N LEU A 329 -1.17 -3.32 -11.26
CA LEU A 329 -2.17 -3.98 -10.44
C LEU A 329 -2.10 -3.45 -9.01
N ALA A 330 -3.20 -2.91 -8.51
CA ALA A 330 -3.33 -2.42 -7.15
C ALA A 330 -4.26 -3.31 -6.34
N VAL A 331 -3.82 -3.72 -5.16
CA VAL A 331 -4.57 -4.60 -4.25
C VAL A 331 -4.57 -4.00 -2.85
N GLY A 332 -5.72 -4.02 -2.20
CA GLY A 332 -5.87 -3.60 -0.81
C GLY A 332 -5.15 -4.53 0.17
N GLY A 333 -5.00 -4.04 1.40
CA GLY A 333 -4.35 -4.79 2.47
C GLY A 333 -2.82 -4.71 2.47
N GLU A 334 -2.22 -5.24 3.53
CA GLU A 334 -0.78 -5.48 3.64
C GLU A 334 -0.43 -6.80 2.93
N VAL A 335 -0.27 -6.72 1.62
CA VAL A 335 -0.16 -7.89 0.74
C VAL A 335 1.20 -8.55 0.88
N VAL A 336 1.26 -9.87 1.11
CA VAL A 336 2.52 -10.63 1.12
C VAL A 336 3.07 -10.78 -0.29
N VAL A 337 4.40 -10.97 -0.40
CA VAL A 337 5.13 -10.95 -1.67
C VAL A 337 4.68 -12.00 -2.69
N ASP A 338 4.14 -13.14 -2.21
CA ASP A 338 3.66 -14.22 -3.07
C ASP A 338 2.69 -13.74 -4.15
N TYR A 339 1.84 -12.76 -3.82
CA TYR A 339 0.89 -12.16 -4.78
C TYR A 339 1.59 -11.46 -5.94
N ALA A 340 2.63 -10.67 -5.66
CA ALA A 340 3.40 -9.98 -6.70
C ALA A 340 4.14 -10.97 -7.59
N LEU A 341 4.75 -12.00 -7.01
CA LEU A 341 5.48 -13.03 -7.75
C LEU A 341 4.53 -13.87 -8.61
N ARG A 342 3.37 -14.26 -8.08
CA ARG A 342 2.34 -15.00 -8.82
C ARG A 342 1.77 -14.14 -9.95
N PHE A 343 1.47 -12.86 -9.71
CA PHE A 343 1.02 -11.92 -10.74
C PHE A 343 2.02 -11.83 -11.88
N LYS A 344 3.31 -11.64 -11.57
CA LYS A 344 4.37 -11.57 -12.59
C LYS A 344 4.51 -12.88 -13.36
N LYS A 345 4.38 -14.02 -12.69
CA LYS A 345 4.44 -15.35 -13.33
C LYS A 345 3.23 -15.58 -14.26
N GLU A 346 2.01 -15.24 -13.80
CA GLU A 346 0.77 -15.52 -14.55
C GLU A 346 0.62 -14.58 -15.75
N PHE A 347 0.96 -13.30 -15.61
CA PHE A 347 0.74 -12.28 -16.65
C PHE A 347 2.00 -11.88 -17.44
N GLY A 348 3.19 -12.30 -17.01
CA GLY A 348 4.46 -11.98 -17.68
C GLY A 348 4.80 -12.83 -18.91
N ASN A 349 4.13 -13.97 -19.09
CA ASN A 349 4.40 -14.93 -20.17
C ASN A 349 3.38 -14.89 -21.31
N GLN A 350 2.57 -13.82 -21.40
CA GLN A 350 1.59 -13.70 -22.48
C GLN A 350 2.28 -13.47 -23.83
N LYS A 351 1.77 -14.13 -24.89
CA LYS A 351 2.25 -13.91 -26.26
C LYS A 351 1.92 -12.48 -26.71
N GLY A 352 2.89 -11.80 -27.32
CA GLY A 352 2.73 -10.41 -27.80
C GLY A 352 3.51 -9.39 -26.97
N SER A 353 3.03 -8.16 -26.88
CA SER A 353 3.63 -7.08 -26.08
C SER A 353 3.74 -7.48 -24.61
N LYS A 354 4.96 -7.37 -24.05
CA LYS A 354 5.24 -7.66 -22.62
C LYS A 354 5.25 -6.34 -21.84
N PRO A 355 4.14 -5.95 -21.21
CA PRO A 355 4.13 -4.76 -20.40
C PRO A 355 5.07 -4.91 -19.20
N MET A 356 5.57 -3.80 -18.68
CA MET A 356 6.14 -3.74 -17.34
C MET A 356 5.02 -4.05 -16.35
N LEU A 357 5.15 -5.18 -15.63
CA LEU A 357 4.22 -5.56 -14.60
C LEU A 357 4.60 -4.86 -13.29
N TRP A 358 3.68 -4.07 -12.77
CA TRP A 358 3.84 -3.31 -11.55
C TRP A 358 2.80 -3.71 -10.51
N PHE A 359 3.22 -4.30 -9.41
CA PHE A 359 2.32 -4.65 -8.31
C PHE A 359 2.37 -3.58 -7.21
N ALA A 360 1.21 -3.00 -6.89
CA ALA A 360 0.99 -2.07 -5.81
C ALA A 360 0.12 -2.72 -4.73
N GLY A 361 0.70 -3.06 -3.59
CA GLY A 361 -0.05 -3.38 -2.36
C GLY A 361 -0.55 -2.11 -1.69
N TYR A 362 -1.08 -2.21 -0.47
CA TYR A 362 -1.41 -1.05 0.38
C TYR A 362 -2.26 0.01 -0.34
N SER A 363 -3.13 -0.44 -1.23
CA SER A 363 -3.87 0.44 -2.15
C SER A 363 -5.35 0.46 -1.83
N ASN A 364 -5.94 1.66 -1.80
CA ASN A 364 -7.37 1.92 -1.64
C ASN A 364 -8.00 1.50 -0.29
N ASP A 365 -7.44 0.51 0.40
CA ASP A 365 -7.89 0.01 1.70
C ASP A 365 -6.79 -0.83 2.34
N VAL A 366 -6.38 -0.49 3.57
CA VAL A 366 -5.34 -1.21 4.30
C VAL A 366 -5.86 -1.59 5.69
N SER A 367 -6.74 -2.57 5.71
CA SER A 367 -7.43 -2.99 6.93
C SER A 367 -6.76 -4.16 7.66
N PHE A 368 -5.99 -4.98 6.93
CA PHE A 368 -5.36 -6.22 7.44
C PHE A 368 -4.23 -6.69 6.52
N TYR A 369 -3.49 -7.72 6.98
CA TYR A 369 -2.59 -8.47 6.10
C TYR A 369 -3.38 -9.38 5.16
N LEU A 370 -2.99 -9.41 3.89
CA LEU A 370 -3.52 -10.33 2.90
C LEU A 370 -2.52 -11.49 2.72
N PRO A 371 -2.75 -12.64 3.37
CA PRO A 371 -1.88 -13.81 3.25
C PRO A 371 -2.12 -14.55 1.94
N SER A 372 -1.06 -15.14 1.37
CA SER A 372 -1.21 -16.25 0.43
C SER A 372 -1.68 -17.53 1.15
N LEU A 373 -2.10 -18.54 0.39
CA LEU A 373 -2.45 -19.84 0.98
C LEU A 373 -1.29 -20.43 1.77
N ARG A 374 -0.05 -20.30 1.26
CA ARG A 374 1.17 -20.72 1.96
C ARG A 374 1.30 -20.02 3.32
N VAL A 375 1.25 -18.69 3.31
CA VAL A 375 1.40 -17.87 4.53
C VAL A 375 0.25 -18.10 5.52
N LEU A 376 -0.97 -18.33 5.03
CA LEU A 376 -2.12 -18.65 5.87
C LEU A 376 -1.91 -19.99 6.60
N LYS A 377 -1.46 -21.03 5.89
CA LYS A 377 -1.18 -22.37 6.47
C LYS A 377 0.01 -22.37 7.42
N GLU A 378 1.06 -21.63 7.12
CA GLU A 378 2.19 -21.43 8.03
C GLU A 378 1.81 -20.67 9.30
N GLY A 379 0.71 -19.87 9.25
CA GLY A 379 0.26 -19.07 10.36
C GLY A 379 1.19 -17.88 10.66
N GLY A 380 1.40 -17.59 11.94
CA GLY A 380 2.19 -16.45 12.39
C GLY A 380 1.45 -15.11 12.23
N TYR A 381 2.21 -14.01 12.23
CA TYR A 381 1.64 -12.67 12.26
C TYR A 381 0.83 -12.38 10.97
N GLU A 382 1.43 -12.57 9.80
CA GLU A 382 0.81 -12.31 8.50
C GLU A 382 -0.28 -13.33 8.17
N GLY A 383 -0.17 -14.59 8.66
CA GLY A 383 -1.14 -15.66 8.44
C GLY A 383 -2.44 -15.55 9.25
N GLY A 384 -2.57 -14.52 10.10
CA GLY A 384 -3.78 -14.29 10.90
C GLY A 384 -3.54 -13.74 12.30
N GLY A 385 -2.31 -13.85 12.84
CA GLY A 385 -1.97 -13.36 14.18
C GLY A 385 -2.23 -11.85 14.37
N HIS A 386 -2.07 -11.04 13.30
CA HIS A 386 -2.36 -9.61 13.32
C HIS A 386 -3.84 -9.29 13.55
N MET A 387 -4.75 -10.23 13.30
CA MET A 387 -6.20 -10.02 13.45
C MET A 387 -6.59 -9.64 14.88
N MET A 388 -5.75 -9.94 15.88
CA MET A 388 -5.98 -9.49 17.27
C MET A 388 -5.99 -7.96 17.43
N TYR A 389 -5.42 -7.21 16.49
CA TYR A 389 -5.36 -5.75 16.50
C TYR A 389 -6.43 -5.10 15.61
N THR A 390 -7.32 -5.89 15.02
CA THR A 390 -8.35 -5.43 14.09
C THR A 390 -9.74 -5.61 14.68
N GLN A 391 -10.73 -5.02 14.03
CA GLN A 391 -12.14 -5.18 14.36
C GLN A 391 -12.79 -6.42 13.72
N PHE A 392 -12.05 -7.19 12.92
CA PHE A 392 -12.53 -8.37 12.19
C PHE A 392 -12.38 -9.64 13.01
N THR A 393 -13.22 -10.65 12.73
CA THR A 393 -13.37 -11.81 13.60
C THR A 393 -12.22 -12.78 13.61
N GLY A 394 -11.75 -13.20 12.47
CA GLY A 394 -10.79 -14.29 12.42
C GLY A 394 -9.87 -14.20 11.21
N PRO A 395 -8.98 -15.16 11.04
CA PRO A 395 -8.23 -15.29 9.82
C PRO A 395 -9.17 -15.59 8.64
N PHE A 396 -8.65 -15.45 7.45
CA PHE A 396 -9.36 -15.80 6.22
C PHE A 396 -9.52 -17.31 6.07
N GLN A 397 -10.48 -17.72 5.21
CA GLN A 397 -10.57 -19.09 4.72
C GLN A 397 -9.45 -19.38 3.71
N GLU A 398 -9.19 -20.66 3.44
CA GLU A 398 -8.08 -21.11 2.58
C GLU A 398 -8.21 -20.66 1.12
N ASP A 399 -9.40 -20.28 0.68
CA ASP A 399 -9.67 -19.77 -0.67
C ASP A 399 -9.34 -18.27 -0.87
N VAL A 400 -8.78 -17.59 0.15
CA VAL A 400 -8.46 -16.15 0.14
C VAL A 400 -7.62 -15.75 -1.07
N GLU A 401 -6.58 -16.52 -1.39
CA GLU A 401 -5.69 -16.24 -2.52
C GLU A 401 -6.42 -16.40 -3.86
N GLU A 402 -7.15 -17.50 -4.04
CA GLU A 402 -7.87 -17.74 -5.30
C GLU A 402 -9.02 -16.77 -5.53
N ARG A 403 -9.74 -16.35 -4.48
CA ARG A 403 -10.74 -15.27 -4.57
C ARG A 403 -10.12 -13.96 -5.01
N THR A 404 -8.97 -13.62 -4.45
CA THR A 404 -8.24 -12.41 -4.84
C THR A 404 -7.77 -12.53 -6.30
N PHE A 405 -7.20 -13.67 -6.72
CA PHE A 405 -6.76 -13.88 -8.10
C PHE A 405 -7.92 -13.95 -9.10
N ALA A 406 -9.11 -14.42 -8.70
CA ALA A 406 -10.30 -14.34 -9.54
C ALA A 406 -10.68 -12.88 -9.86
N ALA A 407 -10.63 -11.99 -8.86
CA ALA A 407 -10.85 -10.56 -9.08
C ALA A 407 -9.72 -9.93 -9.91
N ILE A 408 -8.45 -10.29 -9.66
CA ILE A 408 -7.28 -9.82 -10.44
C ILE A 408 -7.46 -10.17 -11.92
N ARG A 409 -7.77 -11.44 -12.25
CA ARG A 409 -7.96 -11.88 -13.63
C ARG A 409 -9.08 -11.09 -14.32
N LYS A 410 -10.16 -10.79 -13.58
CA LYS A 410 -11.29 -10.03 -14.13
C LYS A 410 -10.89 -8.58 -14.46
N VAL A 411 -10.25 -7.86 -13.54
CA VAL A 411 -9.86 -6.47 -13.80
C VAL A 411 -8.75 -6.38 -14.86
N VAL A 412 -7.80 -7.34 -14.88
CA VAL A 412 -6.76 -7.40 -15.92
C VAL A 412 -7.38 -7.65 -17.30
N ARG A 413 -8.34 -8.57 -17.41
CA ARG A 413 -9.08 -8.80 -18.66
C ARG A 413 -9.77 -7.53 -19.14
N GLN A 414 -10.49 -6.82 -18.25
CA GLN A 414 -11.20 -5.59 -18.58
C GLN A 414 -10.31 -4.50 -19.16
N VAL A 415 -9.07 -4.36 -18.67
CA VAL A 415 -8.12 -3.35 -19.17
C VAL A 415 -7.29 -3.85 -20.37
N SER A 416 -7.36 -5.14 -20.69
CA SER A 416 -6.63 -5.75 -21.82
C SER A 416 -7.45 -5.85 -23.11
N ILE A 417 -8.78 -5.88 -23.04
CA ILE A 417 -9.67 -5.96 -24.19
C ILE A 417 -9.70 -4.61 -24.92
N MET A 418 -9.49 -4.64 -26.23
CA MET A 418 -9.63 -3.45 -27.09
C MET A 418 -11.12 -3.14 -27.30
N PRO A 419 -11.53 -1.86 -27.35
CA PRO A 419 -12.93 -1.47 -27.60
C PRO A 419 -13.51 -1.98 -28.92
N GLU A 420 -12.67 -2.37 -29.87
CA GLU A 420 -13.08 -2.89 -31.18
C GLU A 420 -13.51 -4.36 -31.16
N ASP A 421 -13.28 -5.07 -30.03
CA ASP A 421 -13.62 -6.49 -29.83
C ASP A 421 -15.02 -6.70 -29.17
N LYS A 422 -15.88 -5.64 -29.16
CA LYS A 422 -17.25 -5.71 -28.62
C LYS A 422 -18.29 -5.60 -29.71
#